data_1d06275d9a69debd06b87271ca58dc04
#
_entry.id   1d06275d9a69debd06b87271ca58dc04
#
_cell.length_a   1.000
_cell.length_b   1.000
_cell.length_c   1.000
_cell.angle_alpha   90.00
_cell.angle_beta   90.00
_cell.angle_gamma   90.00
#
_symmetry.space_group_name_H-M   'P 1'
#
loop_
_entity.id
_entity.type
_entity.pdbx_description
1 polymer ?
#
loop_
_entity_poly.entity_id
_entity_poly.type
_entity_poly.pdbx_seq_one_letter_code
_entity_poly.pdbx_strand_id
1 'polypeptide(L)'
;MVVLNFYGKIDPICISEKLKLFVSNLPEEEMNEWQSALAEEFEFRESVSNLSRKRYGHEQEDRAIQLFTRVFPNAPKPECVDSKVLKQLAENMICIYFDYKYSDMPLGGWETNCFDGRFCEEDYAEKVVDFINFASYSGGKHSIFPKPTPQWIYSSNHDEINLLRFFWGGEEAAPYIRSLKEWGKLFDNLLVDKNDYLLLDYLFNSIHKDAEYNEYHLLKDFSLCQLFLENKHESELDDKLPQFIDDSDEQRRILSAQYFRKLRNKLAHGDFTAFEKVIEEYTSDFMDGHFSFDYSEYSRKNWAILHICCQLDDIIRRLIYLLLTDRQKLQQIKNS
;
A
#
# COMPACT_ATOMS: atom_id res chain seq x y z
N MET A 1 9.62 -5.23 -11.17
CA MET A 1 9.28 -6.48 -10.43
C MET A 1 9.39 -6.22 -8.94
N VAL A 2 8.54 -6.86 -8.13
CA VAL A 2 8.66 -6.89 -6.67
C VAL A 2 8.61 -8.32 -6.15
N VAL A 3 9.44 -8.63 -5.16
CA VAL A 3 9.41 -9.90 -4.43
C VAL A 3 8.58 -9.73 -3.18
N LEU A 4 7.67 -10.66 -2.96
CA LEU A 4 6.71 -10.61 -1.87
C LEU A 4 7.18 -11.43 -0.67
N ASN A 5 6.61 -11.15 0.50
CA ASN A 5 6.80 -11.93 1.72
C ASN A 5 6.01 -13.26 1.75
N PHE A 6 5.63 -13.77 0.58
CA PHE A 6 4.99 -15.07 0.38
C PHE A 6 5.94 -16.05 -0.28
N TYR A 7 5.77 -17.32 0.02
CA TYR A 7 6.62 -18.39 -0.49
C TYR A 7 5.83 -19.60 -0.98
N GLY A 8 6.46 -20.37 -1.83
CA GLY A 8 5.94 -21.59 -2.40
C GLY A 8 6.27 -21.72 -3.88
N LYS A 9 6.15 -22.89 -4.45
CA LYS A 9 6.33 -23.11 -5.89
C LYS A 9 5.00 -22.91 -6.59
N ILE A 10 4.99 -22.07 -7.62
CA ILE A 10 3.83 -21.77 -8.43
C ILE A 10 4.21 -21.69 -9.91
N ASP A 11 3.29 -22.08 -10.77
CA ASP A 11 3.39 -21.75 -12.19
C ASP A 11 3.03 -20.26 -12.41
N PRO A 12 3.57 -19.61 -13.43
CA PRO A 12 3.20 -18.23 -13.78
C PRO A 12 1.69 -18.08 -13.99
N ILE A 13 1.08 -17.10 -13.33
CA ILE A 13 -0.35 -16.84 -13.36
C ILE A 13 -0.58 -15.38 -13.78
N CYS A 14 -1.40 -15.17 -14.82
CA CYS A 14 -1.90 -13.85 -15.17
C CYS A 14 -2.91 -13.41 -14.11
N ILE A 15 -2.66 -12.26 -13.48
CA ILE A 15 -3.56 -11.61 -12.52
C ILE A 15 -4.55 -10.75 -13.28
N SER A 16 -4.06 -9.85 -14.16
CA SER A 16 -4.85 -8.96 -14.98
C SER A 16 -4.34 -8.99 -16.43
N GLU A 17 -5.23 -9.36 -17.35
CA GLU A 17 -4.90 -9.40 -18.78
C GLU A 17 -4.71 -7.99 -19.36
N LYS A 18 -5.53 -7.03 -18.92
CA LYS A 18 -5.47 -5.65 -19.40
C LYS A 18 -4.25 -4.89 -18.88
N LEU A 19 -3.82 -5.17 -17.66
CA LEU A 19 -2.59 -4.61 -17.09
C LEU A 19 -1.35 -5.44 -17.45
N LYS A 20 -1.48 -6.63 -18.05
CA LYS A 20 -0.39 -7.60 -18.25
C LYS A 20 0.38 -7.86 -16.93
N LEU A 21 -0.36 -7.99 -15.85
CA LEU A 21 0.16 -8.19 -14.51
C LEU A 21 0.20 -9.68 -14.19
N PHE A 22 1.37 -10.18 -13.79
CA PHE A 22 1.61 -11.58 -13.51
C PHE A 22 2.15 -11.80 -12.10
N VAL A 23 1.98 -13.02 -11.60
CA VAL A 23 2.64 -13.54 -10.42
C VAL A 23 3.31 -14.86 -10.74
N SER A 24 4.55 -15.05 -10.32
CA SER A 24 5.31 -16.29 -10.49
C SER A 24 6.36 -16.45 -9.39
N ASN A 25 7.12 -17.55 -9.44
CA ASN A 25 8.41 -17.57 -8.78
C ASN A 25 9.40 -16.65 -9.53
N LEU A 26 10.50 -16.31 -8.87
CA LEU A 26 11.54 -15.48 -9.46
C LEU A 26 12.04 -16.07 -10.79
N PRO A 27 12.12 -15.26 -11.85
CA PRO A 27 12.78 -15.66 -13.10
C PRO A 27 14.25 -16.02 -12.87
N GLU A 28 14.79 -16.91 -13.68
CA GLU A 28 16.19 -17.39 -13.52
C GLU A 28 17.20 -16.23 -13.63
N GLU A 29 16.96 -15.28 -14.50
CA GLU A 29 17.75 -14.08 -14.71
C GLU A 29 17.81 -13.15 -13.48
N GLU A 30 16.72 -13.04 -12.75
CA GLU A 30 16.60 -12.21 -11.54
C GLU A 30 17.07 -12.94 -10.27
N MET A 31 17.18 -14.26 -10.34
CA MET A 31 17.48 -15.09 -9.18
C MET A 31 18.88 -14.83 -8.62
N ASN A 32 19.85 -14.53 -9.48
CA ASN A 32 21.23 -14.26 -9.06
C ASN A 32 21.33 -12.91 -8.35
N GLU A 33 20.64 -11.90 -8.86
CA GLU A 33 20.62 -10.56 -8.25
C GLU A 33 19.95 -10.62 -6.88
N TRP A 34 18.79 -11.26 -6.80
CA TRP A 34 18.12 -11.51 -5.53
C TRP A 34 18.99 -12.27 -4.51
N GLN A 35 19.69 -13.31 -4.93
CA GLN A 35 20.58 -14.05 -4.05
C GLN A 35 21.72 -13.19 -3.52
N SER A 36 22.30 -12.32 -4.37
CA SER A 36 23.36 -11.39 -3.96
C SER A 36 22.86 -10.37 -2.96
N ALA A 37 21.74 -9.73 -3.24
CA ALA A 37 21.10 -8.76 -2.33
C ALA A 37 20.71 -9.41 -0.99
N LEU A 38 20.21 -10.64 -1.03
CA LEU A 38 19.88 -11.41 0.18
C LEU A 38 21.12 -11.76 1.00
N ALA A 39 22.24 -12.11 0.35
CA ALA A 39 23.50 -12.39 1.02
C ALA A 39 24.04 -11.14 1.74
N GLU A 40 24.07 -10.00 1.07
CA GLU A 40 24.52 -8.72 1.64
C GLU A 40 23.68 -8.29 2.84
N GLU A 41 22.36 -8.41 2.75
CA GLU A 41 21.47 -8.08 3.87
C GLU A 41 21.70 -9.00 5.08
N PHE A 42 21.95 -10.28 4.86
CA PHE A 42 22.25 -11.20 5.96
C PHE A 42 23.58 -10.90 6.60
N GLU A 43 24.64 -10.61 5.83
CA GLU A 43 25.96 -10.22 6.36
C GLU A 43 25.85 -8.92 7.18
N PHE A 44 25.12 -7.94 6.67
CA PHE A 44 24.88 -6.69 7.40
C PHE A 44 24.19 -6.96 8.74
N ARG A 45 23.12 -7.76 8.74
CA ARG A 45 22.37 -8.04 9.96
C ARG A 45 23.14 -8.90 10.94
N GLU A 46 23.98 -9.79 10.47
CA GLU A 46 24.87 -10.55 11.33
C GLU A 46 25.87 -9.62 12.03
N SER A 47 26.43 -8.65 11.31
CA SER A 47 27.34 -7.65 11.89
C SER A 47 26.65 -6.83 12.98
N VAL A 48 25.40 -6.38 12.75
CA VAL A 48 24.59 -5.63 13.73
C VAL A 48 24.23 -6.51 14.93
N SER A 49 23.86 -7.78 14.70
CA SER A 49 23.57 -8.74 15.77
C SER A 49 24.78 -9.01 16.64
N ASN A 50 25.97 -9.17 16.06
CA ASN A 50 27.21 -9.35 16.79
C ASN A 50 27.59 -8.15 17.66
N LEU A 51 27.32 -6.92 17.19
CA LEU A 51 27.47 -5.71 17.98
C LEU A 51 26.47 -5.68 19.15
N SER A 52 25.24 -6.09 18.92
CA SER A 52 24.19 -6.17 19.94
C SER A 52 24.50 -7.26 21.00
N ARG A 53 24.98 -8.43 20.57
CA ARG A 53 25.47 -9.50 21.49
C ARG A 53 26.56 -9.01 22.43
N LYS A 54 27.54 -8.27 21.89
CA LYS A 54 28.61 -7.67 22.70
C LYS A 54 28.10 -6.67 23.72
N ARG A 55 26.98 -5.98 23.41
CA ARG A 55 26.42 -4.90 24.24
C ARG A 55 25.39 -5.39 25.27
N TYR A 56 24.59 -6.40 24.94
CA TYR A 56 23.43 -6.83 25.71
C TYR A 56 23.44 -8.30 26.15
N GLY A 57 24.42 -9.10 25.72
CA GLY A 57 24.59 -10.48 26.15
C GLY A 57 23.54 -11.50 25.68
N HIS A 58 22.68 -11.14 24.72
CA HIS A 58 21.66 -12.04 24.19
C HIS A 58 22.13 -12.71 22.91
N GLU A 59 22.06 -14.04 22.87
CA GLU A 59 22.17 -14.81 21.63
C GLU A 59 20.86 -14.64 20.83
N GLN A 60 20.95 -13.98 19.67
CA GLN A 60 19.89 -13.99 18.68
C GLN A 60 20.20 -15.10 17.67
N GLU A 61 19.22 -15.92 17.38
CA GLU A 61 19.32 -16.89 16.30
C GLU A 61 19.54 -16.18 14.95
N ASP A 62 20.37 -16.78 14.10
CA ASP A 62 20.63 -16.28 12.76
C ASP A 62 19.31 -16.11 11.98
N ARG A 63 19.04 -14.89 11.51
CA ARG A 63 17.79 -14.55 10.84
C ARG A 63 17.62 -15.28 9.52
N ALA A 64 18.70 -15.58 8.81
CA ALA A 64 18.62 -16.36 7.59
C ALA A 64 18.19 -17.80 7.86
N ILE A 65 18.70 -18.37 8.95
CA ILE A 65 18.28 -19.72 9.40
C ILE A 65 16.82 -19.70 9.85
N GLN A 66 16.39 -18.65 10.54
CA GLN A 66 14.98 -18.48 10.92
C GLN A 66 14.09 -18.40 9.67
N LEU A 67 14.49 -17.61 8.66
CA LEU A 67 13.80 -17.50 7.40
C LEU A 67 13.70 -18.84 6.69
N PHE A 68 14.82 -19.56 6.57
CA PHE A 68 14.85 -20.90 5.97
C PHE A 68 13.90 -21.87 6.68
N THR A 69 13.95 -21.91 8.01
CA THR A 69 13.09 -22.81 8.81
C THR A 69 11.60 -22.46 8.62
N ARG A 70 11.27 -21.19 8.41
CA ARG A 70 9.90 -20.77 8.15
C ARG A 70 9.41 -21.16 6.76
N VAL A 71 10.25 -21.01 5.74
CA VAL A 71 9.94 -21.40 4.36
C VAL A 71 9.91 -22.92 4.21
N PHE A 72 10.77 -23.63 4.95
CA PHE A 72 10.92 -25.08 4.89
C PHE A 72 10.75 -25.72 6.28
N PRO A 73 9.55 -25.73 6.87
CA PRO A 73 9.35 -26.20 8.25
C PRO A 73 9.68 -27.68 8.47
N ASN A 74 9.68 -28.48 7.40
CA ASN A 74 10.00 -29.90 7.44
C ASN A 74 11.43 -30.24 6.99
N ALA A 75 12.23 -29.23 6.59
CA ALA A 75 13.60 -29.45 6.20
C ALA A 75 14.53 -29.45 7.43
N PRO A 76 15.66 -30.17 7.39
CA PRO A 76 16.68 -30.05 8.41
C PRO A 76 17.17 -28.61 8.51
N LYS A 77 17.30 -28.11 9.73
CA LYS A 77 17.82 -26.77 9.97
C LYS A 77 19.27 -26.69 9.46
N PRO A 78 19.62 -25.71 8.60
CA PRO A 78 20.97 -25.58 8.11
C PRO A 78 21.90 -25.08 9.24
N GLU A 79 23.15 -25.54 9.21
CA GLU A 79 24.17 -25.12 10.18
C GLU A 79 24.70 -23.71 9.85
N CYS A 80 24.69 -23.33 8.57
CA CYS A 80 25.09 -22.01 8.08
C CYS A 80 24.30 -21.64 6.83
N VAL A 81 24.32 -20.35 6.50
CA VAL A 81 23.72 -19.80 5.29
C VAL A 81 24.76 -19.82 4.18
N ASP A 82 24.70 -20.82 3.34
CA ASP A 82 25.55 -20.95 2.16
C ASP A 82 24.76 -20.63 0.87
N SER A 83 25.45 -20.63 -0.25
CA SER A 83 24.85 -20.39 -1.57
C SER A 83 23.71 -21.37 -1.91
N LYS A 84 23.74 -22.58 -1.36
CA LYS A 84 22.69 -23.57 -1.56
C LYS A 84 21.40 -23.18 -0.81
N VAL A 85 21.55 -22.71 0.43
CA VAL A 85 20.43 -22.21 1.24
C VAL A 85 19.82 -21.00 0.57
N LEU A 86 20.62 -20.03 0.11
CA LEU A 86 20.15 -18.84 -0.59
C LEU A 86 19.43 -19.19 -1.89
N LYS A 87 19.96 -20.13 -2.66
CA LYS A 87 19.31 -20.62 -3.88
C LYS A 87 17.94 -21.26 -3.59
N GLN A 88 17.87 -22.12 -2.57
CA GLN A 88 16.60 -22.75 -2.18
C GLN A 88 15.57 -21.71 -1.73
N LEU A 89 15.97 -20.65 -1.03
CA LEU A 89 15.08 -19.55 -0.67
C LEU A 89 14.59 -18.82 -1.92
N ALA A 90 15.49 -18.44 -2.82
CA ALA A 90 15.16 -17.73 -4.05
C ALA A 90 14.17 -18.48 -4.93
N GLU A 91 14.35 -19.81 -5.10
CA GLU A 91 13.47 -20.66 -5.88
C GLU A 91 12.02 -20.74 -5.36
N ASN A 92 11.78 -20.36 -4.12
CA ASN A 92 10.45 -20.39 -3.48
C ASN A 92 9.87 -19.00 -3.24
N MET A 93 10.58 -17.94 -3.57
CA MET A 93 10.06 -16.58 -3.49
C MET A 93 9.04 -16.32 -4.59
N ILE A 94 8.04 -15.52 -4.25
CA ILE A 94 6.96 -15.12 -5.16
C ILE A 94 7.20 -13.69 -5.58
N CYS A 95 7.11 -13.42 -6.87
CA CYS A 95 7.19 -12.05 -7.40
C CYS A 95 5.94 -11.66 -8.17
N ILE A 96 5.65 -10.36 -8.15
CA ILE A 96 4.69 -9.71 -9.04
C ILE A 96 5.48 -8.88 -10.06
N TYR A 97 5.10 -8.97 -11.32
CA TYR A 97 5.74 -8.24 -12.40
C TYR A 97 4.74 -7.94 -13.51
N PHE A 98 5.12 -6.96 -14.34
CA PHE A 98 4.45 -6.66 -15.60
C PHE A 98 5.20 -7.34 -16.75
N ASP A 99 4.47 -8.07 -17.59
CA ASP A 99 5.04 -8.72 -18.79
C ASP A 99 4.84 -7.85 -20.03
N TYR A 100 5.64 -6.77 -20.13
CA TYR A 100 5.72 -5.95 -21.32
C TYR A 100 6.98 -6.30 -22.10
N LYS A 101 6.81 -6.76 -23.33
CA LYS A 101 7.95 -6.93 -24.24
C LYS A 101 8.33 -5.57 -24.82
N TYR A 102 9.63 -5.33 -24.98
CA TYR A 102 10.12 -4.10 -25.62
C TYR A 102 9.53 -3.88 -27.02
N SER A 103 9.17 -4.98 -27.72
CA SER A 103 8.47 -4.96 -29.02
C SER A 103 7.03 -4.44 -28.94
N ASP A 104 6.43 -4.47 -27.78
CA ASP A 104 5.05 -4.01 -27.57
C ASP A 104 5.01 -2.51 -27.26
N MET A 105 6.18 -1.89 -27.04
CA MET A 105 6.29 -0.45 -26.89
C MET A 105 6.23 0.23 -28.27
N PRO A 106 5.35 1.22 -28.46
CA PRO A 106 5.31 1.98 -29.69
C PRO A 106 6.64 2.72 -29.88
N LEU A 107 7.44 2.28 -30.86
CA LEU A 107 8.64 2.95 -31.28
C LEU A 107 8.27 4.31 -31.90
N GLY A 108 8.41 5.38 -31.15
CA GLY A 108 8.57 6.72 -31.68
C GLY A 108 7.34 7.56 -31.88
N GLY A 109 6.54 7.77 -30.90
CA GLY A 109 5.56 8.84 -30.97
C GLY A 109 4.91 9.13 -29.63
N TRP A 110 5.04 10.34 -29.20
CA TRP A 110 4.34 10.88 -28.04
C TRP A 110 2.80 10.80 -28.17
N GLU A 111 2.31 10.40 -29.32
CA GLU A 111 0.89 10.37 -29.68
C GLU A 111 0.21 9.01 -29.54
N THR A 112 0.95 7.92 -29.54
CA THR A 112 0.40 6.57 -29.45
C THR A 112 0.78 5.92 -28.13
N ASN A 113 -0.17 5.90 -27.20
CA ASN A 113 -0.13 5.11 -25.97
C ASN A 113 1.08 5.34 -25.04
N CYS A 114 1.30 6.59 -24.62
CA CYS A 114 2.09 6.87 -23.41
C CYS A 114 1.65 6.04 -22.19
N PHE A 115 0.58 5.29 -22.32
CA PHE A 115 -0.01 4.50 -21.28
C PHE A 115 0.72 3.16 -21.07
N ASP A 116 0.97 2.44 -22.14
CA ASP A 116 1.68 1.15 -22.06
C ASP A 116 3.13 1.34 -21.56
N GLY A 117 3.75 2.48 -21.85
CA GLY A 117 5.09 2.81 -21.37
C GLY A 117 5.18 3.10 -19.86
N ARG A 118 4.11 3.56 -19.21
CA ARG A 118 4.13 3.85 -17.77
C ARG A 118 4.18 2.61 -16.91
N PHE A 119 3.55 1.52 -17.35
CA PHE A 119 3.60 0.25 -16.63
C PHE A 119 4.96 -0.45 -16.72
N CYS A 120 5.85 0.03 -17.55
CA CYS A 120 7.24 -0.42 -17.65
C CYS A 120 8.18 0.38 -16.73
N GLU A 121 7.67 1.38 -15.99
CA GLU A 121 8.44 2.05 -14.96
C GLU A 121 8.82 1.04 -13.88
N GLU A 122 10.04 1.13 -13.40
CA GLU A 122 10.63 0.15 -12.49
C GLU A 122 9.82 -0.01 -11.19
N ASP A 123 9.24 1.07 -10.67
CA ASP A 123 8.48 1.10 -9.42
C ASP A 123 6.99 0.73 -9.57
N TYR A 124 6.51 0.41 -10.78
CA TYR A 124 5.07 0.23 -10.99
C TYR A 124 4.47 -0.99 -10.27
N ALA A 125 5.23 -2.07 -10.18
CA ALA A 125 4.79 -3.26 -9.42
C ALA A 125 4.65 -2.95 -7.92
N GLU A 126 5.50 -2.09 -7.36
CA GLU A 126 5.39 -1.58 -5.99
C GLU A 126 4.08 -0.82 -5.79
N LYS A 127 3.78 0.10 -6.71
CA LYS A 127 2.57 0.93 -6.67
C LYS A 127 1.30 0.07 -6.65
N VAL A 128 1.26 -0.97 -7.46
CA VAL A 128 0.11 -1.90 -7.49
C VAL A 128 -0.01 -2.68 -6.20
N VAL A 129 1.08 -3.19 -5.66
CA VAL A 129 1.06 -3.93 -4.38
C VAL A 129 0.64 -3.02 -3.23
N ASP A 130 1.17 -1.81 -3.17
CA ASP A 130 0.81 -0.82 -2.14
C ASP A 130 -0.67 -0.41 -2.24
N PHE A 131 -1.19 -0.22 -3.47
CA PHE A 131 -2.60 0.05 -3.70
C PHE A 131 -3.49 -1.10 -3.22
N ILE A 132 -3.16 -2.35 -3.58
CA ILE A 132 -3.90 -3.53 -3.13
C ILE A 132 -3.88 -3.64 -1.61
N ASN A 133 -2.73 -3.39 -0.97
CA ASN A 133 -2.59 -3.40 0.47
C ASN A 133 -3.46 -2.33 1.13
N PHE A 134 -3.37 -1.10 0.65
CA PHE A 134 -4.17 0.01 1.14
C PHE A 134 -5.67 -0.29 1.03
N ALA A 135 -6.14 -0.68 -0.16
CA ALA A 135 -7.55 -0.92 -0.40
C ALA A 135 -8.10 -2.16 0.35
N SER A 136 -7.24 -3.16 0.64
CA SER A 136 -7.61 -4.37 1.40
C SER A 136 -7.57 -4.16 2.91
N TYR A 137 -6.97 -3.08 3.42
CA TYR A 137 -6.85 -2.83 4.85
C TYR A 137 -8.21 -2.48 5.45
N SER A 138 -8.57 -3.10 6.57
CA SER A 138 -9.90 -2.98 7.17
C SER A 138 -9.93 -2.31 8.53
N GLY A 139 -8.83 -1.80 9.04
CA GLY A 139 -8.77 -1.20 10.38
C GLY A 139 -9.35 -2.09 11.50
N GLY A 140 -9.50 -3.38 11.24
CA GLY A 140 -10.08 -4.37 12.14
C GLY A 140 -11.62 -4.53 12.05
N LYS A 141 -12.33 -3.76 11.25
CA LYS A 141 -13.81 -3.85 11.23
C LYS A 141 -14.41 -4.62 10.06
N HIS A 142 -14.08 -4.36 8.83
CA HIS A 142 -14.59 -5.14 7.68
C HIS A 142 -13.76 -4.88 6.43
N SER A 143 -12.98 -5.83 5.99
CA SER A 143 -12.46 -5.80 4.64
C SER A 143 -13.55 -6.27 3.68
N ILE A 144 -13.93 -5.40 2.79
CA ILE A 144 -14.87 -5.68 1.72
C ILE A 144 -14.17 -6.17 0.46
N PHE A 145 -12.87 -6.04 0.40
CA PHE A 145 -12.04 -6.58 -0.65
C PHE A 145 -11.41 -7.91 -0.27
N PRO A 146 -11.02 -8.72 -1.26
CA PRO A 146 -10.17 -9.87 -1.02
C PRO A 146 -8.94 -9.43 -0.22
N LYS A 147 -8.64 -10.15 0.87
CA LYS A 147 -7.55 -9.80 1.80
C LYS A 147 -6.25 -10.47 1.38
N PRO A 148 -5.40 -9.85 0.61
CA PRO A 148 -4.00 -10.11 0.75
C PRO A 148 -3.47 -9.24 1.89
N THR A 149 -2.44 -9.74 2.58
CA THR A 149 -1.52 -8.89 3.33
C THR A 149 -0.13 -8.98 2.68
N PRO A 150 -0.01 -8.80 1.34
CA PRO A 150 1.29 -8.87 0.72
C PRO A 150 2.05 -7.62 1.09
N GLN A 151 3.27 -7.82 1.51
CA GLN A 151 4.24 -6.76 1.57
C GLN A 151 5.35 -7.17 0.62
N TRP A 152 5.79 -6.26 -0.23
CA TRP A 152 6.99 -6.50 -0.98
C TRP A 152 8.19 -6.35 -0.06
N ILE A 153 9.16 -7.21 -0.22
CA ILE A 153 10.38 -7.27 0.57
C ILE A 153 11.60 -6.86 -0.23
N TYR A 154 11.49 -6.90 -1.56
CA TYR A 154 12.51 -6.48 -2.50
C TYR A 154 11.83 -5.96 -3.76
N SER A 155 12.45 -4.99 -4.39
CA SER A 155 12.10 -4.47 -5.70
C SER A 155 13.34 -4.28 -6.53
N SER A 156 13.26 -4.55 -7.82
CA SER A 156 14.33 -4.26 -8.78
C SER A 156 14.72 -2.78 -8.86
N ASN A 157 13.94 -1.90 -8.25
CA ASN A 157 14.18 -0.47 -8.15
C ASN A 157 14.90 -0.06 -6.85
N HIS A 158 15.06 -0.98 -5.92
CA HIS A 158 15.68 -0.75 -4.62
C HIS A 158 16.66 -1.87 -4.30
N ASP A 159 17.92 -1.55 -4.09
CA ASP A 159 18.96 -2.52 -3.75
C ASP A 159 18.81 -3.11 -2.35
N GLU A 160 17.90 -2.55 -1.53
CA GLU A 160 17.72 -2.98 -0.14
C GLU A 160 16.57 -3.99 0.03
N ILE A 161 16.84 -5.06 0.78
CA ILE A 161 15.84 -6.06 1.18
C ILE A 161 15.26 -5.73 2.53
N ASN A 162 13.93 -5.61 2.60
CA ASN A 162 13.24 -5.41 3.88
C ASN A 162 12.84 -6.74 4.53
N LEU A 163 13.78 -7.42 5.17
CA LEU A 163 13.51 -8.69 5.86
C LEU A 163 12.48 -8.57 7.00
N LEU A 164 12.31 -7.40 7.61
CA LEU A 164 11.29 -7.24 8.66
C LEU A 164 9.89 -7.52 8.13
N ARG A 165 9.58 -7.07 6.92
CA ARG A 165 8.28 -7.33 6.28
C ARG A 165 8.08 -8.83 6.03
N PHE A 166 9.15 -9.58 5.76
CA PHE A 166 9.06 -11.03 5.61
C PHE A 166 8.64 -11.72 6.92
N PHE A 167 9.24 -11.32 8.04
CA PHE A 167 8.96 -11.94 9.34
C PHE A 167 7.53 -11.70 9.85
N TRP A 168 6.89 -10.62 9.42
CA TRP A 168 5.56 -10.24 9.93
C TRP A 168 4.40 -10.82 9.11
N GLY A 169 4.65 -11.32 7.92
CA GLY A 169 3.59 -11.73 7.00
C GLY A 169 3.82 -13.00 6.18
N GLY A 170 4.98 -13.67 6.27
CA GLY A 170 5.31 -14.81 5.40
C GLY A 170 4.36 -15.99 5.60
N GLU A 171 3.47 -16.21 4.64
CA GLU A 171 2.49 -17.29 4.59
C GLU A 171 2.58 -18.05 3.27
N GLU A 172 1.94 -19.22 3.18
CA GLU A 172 1.83 -19.94 1.92
C GLU A 172 1.11 -19.11 0.85
N ALA A 173 1.57 -19.18 -0.39
CA ALA A 173 1.09 -18.35 -1.49
C ALA A 173 -0.35 -18.66 -1.95
N ALA A 174 -0.85 -19.87 -1.75
CA ALA A 174 -2.11 -20.30 -2.37
C ALA A 174 -3.36 -19.48 -2.01
N PRO A 175 -3.62 -19.09 -0.76
CA PRO A 175 -4.73 -18.19 -0.43
C PRO A 175 -4.56 -16.81 -1.06
N TYR A 176 -3.34 -16.31 -1.04
CA TYR A 176 -2.99 -15.02 -1.59
C TYR A 176 -3.20 -14.94 -3.11
N ILE A 177 -2.76 -15.95 -3.86
CA ILE A 177 -2.96 -16.03 -5.30
C ILE A 177 -4.44 -15.99 -5.69
N ARG A 178 -5.30 -16.67 -4.91
CA ARG A 178 -6.75 -16.58 -5.12
C ARG A 178 -7.25 -15.14 -4.98
N SER A 179 -6.78 -14.45 -3.96
CA SER A 179 -7.12 -13.04 -3.74
C SER A 179 -6.60 -12.14 -4.88
N LEU A 180 -5.38 -12.35 -5.35
CA LEU A 180 -4.84 -11.59 -6.50
C LEU A 180 -5.67 -11.78 -7.77
N LYS A 181 -6.19 -12.98 -8.03
CA LYS A 181 -7.08 -13.23 -9.17
C LYS A 181 -8.41 -12.45 -9.07
N GLU A 182 -8.95 -12.31 -7.86
CA GLU A 182 -10.13 -11.47 -7.66
C GLU A 182 -9.81 -9.99 -7.89
N TRP A 183 -8.65 -9.51 -7.43
CA TRP A 183 -8.17 -8.15 -7.73
C TRP A 183 -7.99 -7.93 -9.24
N GLY A 184 -7.41 -8.89 -9.94
CA GLY A 184 -7.25 -8.82 -11.40
C GLY A 184 -8.57 -8.67 -12.14
N LYS A 185 -9.60 -9.43 -11.73
CA LYS A 185 -10.96 -9.26 -12.29
C LYS A 185 -11.53 -7.87 -12.03
N LEU A 186 -11.31 -7.30 -10.84
CA LEU A 186 -11.75 -5.94 -10.53
C LEU A 186 -11.07 -4.91 -11.44
N PHE A 187 -9.76 -5.02 -11.65
CA PHE A 187 -9.03 -4.16 -12.56
C PHE A 187 -9.49 -4.32 -14.00
N ASP A 188 -9.62 -5.56 -14.50
CA ASP A 188 -10.05 -5.82 -15.87
C ASP A 188 -11.49 -5.35 -16.13
N ASN A 189 -12.37 -5.40 -15.14
CA ASN A 189 -13.72 -4.87 -15.25
C ASN A 189 -13.75 -3.33 -15.27
N LEU A 190 -12.88 -2.68 -14.49
CA LEU A 190 -12.80 -1.22 -14.44
C LEU A 190 -12.28 -0.64 -15.74
N LEU A 191 -11.23 -1.24 -16.31
CA LEU A 191 -10.45 -0.68 -17.42
C LEU A 191 -11.19 -0.86 -18.76
N VAL A 192 -12.04 0.08 -19.11
CA VAL A 192 -12.82 0.06 -20.37
C VAL A 192 -12.21 1.00 -21.41
N ASP A 193 -11.80 2.19 -21.01
CA ASP A 193 -11.26 3.22 -21.89
C ASP A 193 -9.99 3.88 -21.32
N LYS A 194 -9.39 4.79 -22.09
CA LYS A 194 -8.16 5.49 -21.70
C LYS A 194 -8.29 6.25 -20.38
N ASN A 195 -9.46 6.80 -20.07
CA ASN A 195 -9.65 7.58 -18.84
C ASN A 195 -9.63 6.67 -17.61
N ASP A 196 -10.07 5.42 -17.76
CA ASP A 196 -10.04 4.44 -16.68
C ASP A 196 -8.59 4.07 -16.33
N TYR A 197 -7.74 3.91 -17.34
CA TYR A 197 -6.30 3.67 -17.13
C TYR A 197 -5.65 4.88 -16.44
N LEU A 198 -5.95 6.11 -16.90
CA LEU A 198 -5.41 7.34 -16.29
C LEU A 198 -5.85 7.49 -14.83
N LEU A 199 -7.11 7.14 -14.54
CA LEU A 199 -7.63 7.18 -13.18
C LEU A 199 -6.93 6.16 -12.28
N LEU A 200 -6.77 4.92 -12.75
CA LEU A 200 -6.11 3.86 -11.98
C LEU A 200 -4.63 4.19 -11.74
N ASP A 201 -3.92 4.67 -12.77
CA ASP A 201 -2.55 5.15 -12.66
C ASP A 201 -2.42 6.28 -11.63
N TYR A 202 -3.32 7.25 -11.68
CA TYR A 202 -3.34 8.33 -10.70
C TYR A 202 -3.53 7.81 -9.26
N LEU A 203 -4.42 6.83 -9.07
CA LEU A 203 -4.66 6.21 -7.76
C LEU A 203 -3.43 5.43 -7.27
N PHE A 204 -2.80 4.64 -8.14
CA PHE A 204 -1.58 3.92 -7.82
C PHE A 204 -0.47 4.88 -7.37
N ASN A 205 -0.24 5.95 -8.12
CA ASN A 205 0.76 6.97 -7.78
C ASN A 205 0.43 7.74 -6.50
N SER A 206 -0.85 8.02 -6.25
CA SER A 206 -1.28 8.80 -5.08
C SER A 206 -1.15 8.00 -3.78
N ILE A 207 -1.29 6.68 -3.83
CA ILE A 207 -1.28 5.80 -2.65
C ILE A 207 0.12 5.29 -2.33
N HIS A 208 0.96 5.06 -3.35
CA HIS A 208 2.27 4.41 -3.20
C HIS A 208 3.23 5.09 -2.20
N LYS A 209 3.30 6.41 -2.19
CA LYS A 209 4.36 7.14 -1.46
C LYS A 209 3.98 7.62 -0.06
N ASP A 210 2.88 7.12 0.47
CA ASP A 210 2.31 7.66 1.69
C ASP A 210 2.63 6.80 2.91
N ALA A 211 3.78 7.04 3.49
CA ALA A 211 4.22 6.35 4.70
C ALA A 211 3.97 7.17 5.99
N GLU A 212 3.66 8.47 5.89
CA GLU A 212 3.59 9.35 7.05
C GLU A 212 2.24 10.06 7.14
N TYR A 213 1.56 9.92 8.27
CA TYR A 213 0.35 10.66 8.59
C TYR A 213 0.71 12.09 9.02
N ASN A 214 0.70 13.00 8.06
CA ASN A 214 1.04 14.41 8.24
C ASN A 214 0.09 15.34 7.47
N GLU A 215 0.37 16.64 7.48
CA GLU A 215 -0.44 17.63 6.79
C GLU A 215 -0.51 17.41 5.27
N TYR A 216 0.54 16.84 4.67
CA TYR A 216 0.55 16.52 3.24
C TYR A 216 -0.42 15.37 2.93
N HIS A 217 -0.41 14.31 3.75
CA HIS A 217 -1.35 13.19 3.66
C HIS A 217 -2.80 13.69 3.72
N LEU A 218 -3.11 14.55 4.69
CA LEU A 218 -4.44 15.16 4.81
C LEU A 218 -4.86 15.90 3.53
N LEU A 219 -3.98 16.73 2.95
CA LEU A 219 -4.28 17.46 1.71
C LEU A 219 -4.53 16.52 0.54
N LYS A 220 -3.71 15.50 0.40
CA LYS A 220 -3.80 14.49 -0.65
C LYS A 220 -5.13 13.73 -0.53
N ASP A 221 -5.43 13.21 0.64
CA ASP A 221 -6.63 12.40 0.88
C ASP A 221 -7.91 13.19 0.67
N PHE A 222 -7.95 14.43 1.14
CA PHE A 222 -9.07 15.31 0.86
C PHE A 222 -9.23 15.55 -0.65
N SER A 223 -8.13 15.70 -1.38
CA SER A 223 -8.16 15.86 -2.84
C SER A 223 -8.65 14.60 -3.56
N LEU A 224 -8.31 13.41 -3.05
CA LEU A 224 -8.88 12.14 -3.54
C LEU A 224 -10.39 12.06 -3.28
N CYS A 225 -10.87 12.46 -2.10
CA CYS A 225 -12.30 12.55 -1.82
C CYS A 225 -13.00 13.49 -2.81
N GLN A 226 -12.40 14.64 -3.12
CA GLN A 226 -12.93 15.55 -4.14
C GLN A 226 -12.97 14.92 -5.54
N LEU A 227 -11.93 14.20 -5.94
CA LEU A 227 -11.87 13.49 -7.22
C LEU A 227 -13.06 12.54 -7.38
N PHE A 228 -13.40 11.81 -6.34
CA PHE A 228 -14.47 10.83 -6.37
C PHE A 228 -15.88 11.43 -6.26
N LEU A 229 -16.05 12.50 -5.48
CA LEU A 229 -17.36 12.98 -5.04
C LEU A 229 -17.79 14.33 -5.63
N GLU A 230 -16.85 15.16 -6.10
CA GLU A 230 -17.19 16.48 -6.65
C GLU A 230 -17.23 16.51 -8.19
N ASN A 231 -18.18 17.26 -8.73
CA ASN A 231 -18.21 17.68 -10.11
C ASN A 231 -17.46 19.02 -10.29
N LYS A 232 -17.05 19.32 -11.51
CA LYS A 232 -16.10 20.41 -11.85
C LYS A 232 -16.40 21.83 -11.32
N HIS A 233 -17.57 22.09 -10.77
CA HIS A 233 -17.98 23.45 -10.39
C HIS A 233 -18.81 23.53 -9.11
N GLU A 234 -18.98 22.44 -8.36
CA GLU A 234 -19.85 22.39 -7.21
C GLU A 234 -19.07 21.93 -5.98
N SER A 235 -19.17 22.71 -4.88
CA SER A 235 -18.53 22.36 -3.60
C SER A 235 -19.58 21.72 -2.69
N GLU A 236 -19.98 20.47 -3.02
CA GLU A 236 -20.98 19.72 -2.26
C GLU A 236 -20.34 18.59 -1.43
N LEU A 237 -19.04 18.62 -1.23
CA LEU A 237 -18.32 17.56 -0.53
C LEU A 237 -18.83 17.37 0.91
N ASP A 238 -19.19 18.45 1.59
CA ASP A 238 -19.71 18.40 2.95
C ASP A 238 -21.02 17.62 3.10
N ASP A 239 -21.83 17.57 2.04
CA ASP A 239 -23.10 16.85 2.03
C ASP A 239 -22.91 15.37 1.66
N LYS A 240 -21.86 15.06 0.90
CA LYS A 240 -21.58 13.72 0.39
C LYS A 240 -20.64 12.93 1.31
N LEU A 241 -19.62 13.58 1.85
CA LEU A 241 -18.58 12.93 2.68
C LEU A 241 -19.13 12.23 3.94
N PRO A 242 -20.15 12.79 4.66
CA PRO A 242 -20.71 12.15 5.85
C PRO A 242 -21.27 10.74 5.61
N GLN A 243 -21.66 10.39 4.36
CA GLN A 243 -22.16 9.07 4.00
C GLN A 243 -21.09 7.97 4.10
N PHE A 244 -19.81 8.35 4.07
CA PHE A 244 -18.66 7.46 4.09
C PHE A 244 -17.94 7.43 5.44
N ILE A 245 -18.30 8.30 6.38
CA ILE A 245 -17.70 8.33 7.72
C ILE A 245 -18.34 7.24 8.60
N ASP A 246 -17.49 6.45 9.28
CA ASP A 246 -17.92 5.36 10.15
C ASP A 246 -18.19 5.88 11.57
N ASP A 247 -19.28 6.57 11.73
CA ASP A 247 -19.83 6.98 13.02
C ASP A 247 -21.35 6.74 13.04
N SER A 248 -21.88 6.25 14.14
CA SER A 248 -23.33 6.03 14.32
C SER A 248 -24.14 7.31 14.43
N ASP A 249 -23.50 8.40 14.88
CA ASP A 249 -24.11 9.72 15.05
C ASP A 249 -23.99 10.56 13.76
N GLU A 250 -25.12 10.88 13.17
CA GLU A 250 -25.20 11.68 11.96
C GLU A 250 -24.61 13.07 12.12
N GLN A 251 -24.84 13.72 13.28
CA GLN A 251 -24.31 15.06 13.54
C GLN A 251 -22.79 15.03 13.65
N ARG A 252 -22.23 13.98 14.27
CA ARG A 252 -20.78 13.80 14.34
C ARG A 252 -20.17 13.56 12.95
N ARG A 253 -20.83 12.80 12.07
CA ARG A 253 -20.36 12.63 10.68
C ARG A 253 -20.31 13.95 9.92
N ILE A 254 -21.35 14.78 10.03
CA ILE A 254 -21.42 16.10 9.41
C ILE A 254 -20.33 17.01 9.98
N LEU A 255 -20.16 17.02 11.30
CA LEU A 255 -19.14 17.82 11.96
C LEU A 255 -17.72 17.41 11.54
N SER A 256 -17.45 16.11 11.43
CA SER A 256 -16.15 15.60 10.93
C SER A 256 -15.87 16.11 9.52
N ALA A 257 -16.82 16.02 8.58
CA ALA A 257 -16.67 16.50 7.22
C ALA A 257 -16.35 18.01 7.18
N GLN A 258 -17.02 18.79 8.02
CA GLN A 258 -16.76 20.23 8.14
C GLN A 258 -15.34 20.53 8.66
N TYR A 259 -14.85 19.76 9.63
CA TYR A 259 -13.47 19.88 10.12
C TYR A 259 -12.45 19.53 9.05
N PHE A 260 -12.64 18.44 8.30
CA PHE A 260 -11.73 18.07 7.21
C PHE A 260 -11.61 19.18 6.17
N ARG A 261 -12.75 19.78 5.77
CA ARG A 261 -12.75 20.91 4.85
C ARG A 261 -12.05 22.16 5.44
N LYS A 262 -12.36 22.50 6.69
CA LYS A 262 -11.72 23.66 7.36
C LYS A 262 -10.20 23.48 7.40
N LEU A 263 -9.73 22.31 7.85
CA LEU A 263 -8.30 22.00 7.96
C LEU A 263 -7.60 22.07 6.61
N ARG A 264 -8.17 21.41 5.59
CA ARG A 264 -7.65 21.46 4.22
C ARG A 264 -7.54 22.89 3.70
N ASN A 265 -8.59 23.69 3.91
CA ASN A 265 -8.59 25.08 3.42
C ASN A 265 -7.52 25.92 4.13
N LYS A 266 -7.35 25.77 5.44
CA LYS A 266 -6.30 26.47 6.19
C LYS A 266 -4.91 26.09 5.71
N LEU A 267 -4.64 24.80 5.52
CA LEU A 267 -3.37 24.33 4.97
C LEU A 267 -3.12 24.82 3.55
N ALA A 268 -4.10 24.70 2.65
CA ALA A 268 -3.96 25.11 1.25
C ALA A 268 -3.70 26.61 1.07
N HIS A 269 -4.15 27.43 2.01
CA HIS A 269 -3.92 28.87 2.02
C HIS A 269 -2.71 29.31 2.88
N GLY A 270 -2.00 28.39 3.52
CA GLY A 270 -0.84 28.68 4.37
C GLY A 270 -1.19 29.39 5.68
N ASP A 271 -2.45 29.31 6.12
CA ASP A 271 -2.91 29.89 7.40
C ASP A 271 -2.68 28.91 8.56
N PHE A 272 -1.40 28.67 8.88
CA PHE A 272 -1.00 27.67 9.88
C PHE A 272 -1.51 27.98 11.28
N THR A 273 -1.61 29.26 11.66
CA THR A 273 -2.14 29.65 12.97
C THR A 273 -3.62 29.29 13.11
N ALA A 274 -4.41 29.50 12.05
CA ALA A 274 -5.82 29.11 12.08
C ALA A 274 -5.98 27.58 11.92
N PHE A 275 -5.05 26.91 11.24
CA PHE A 275 -5.01 25.44 11.18
C PHE A 275 -4.85 24.83 12.58
N GLU A 276 -3.90 25.32 13.38
CA GLU A 276 -3.68 24.85 14.75
C GLU A 276 -4.92 25.03 15.63
N LYS A 277 -5.60 26.18 15.54
CA LYS A 277 -6.87 26.38 16.27
C LYS A 277 -7.94 25.37 15.87
N VAL A 278 -8.07 25.06 14.59
CA VAL A 278 -9.05 24.06 14.12
C VAL A 278 -8.66 22.67 14.61
N ILE A 279 -7.37 22.33 14.72
CA ILE A 279 -6.90 21.06 15.31
C ILE A 279 -7.27 21.00 16.81
N GLU A 280 -7.12 22.09 17.57
CA GLU A 280 -7.51 22.15 18.98
C GLU A 280 -9.03 21.95 19.14
N GLU A 281 -9.84 22.62 18.32
CA GLU A 281 -11.30 22.44 18.32
C GLU A 281 -11.67 20.98 18.00
N TYR A 282 -11.07 20.41 16.96
CA TYR A 282 -11.28 18.99 16.61
C TYR A 282 -10.89 18.06 17.74
N THR A 283 -9.76 18.30 18.38
CA THR A 283 -9.28 17.49 19.50
C THR A 283 -10.27 17.53 20.67
N SER A 284 -10.82 18.72 20.97
CA SER A 284 -11.85 18.87 22.01
C SER A 284 -13.12 18.09 21.68
N ASP A 285 -13.60 18.17 20.42
CA ASP A 285 -14.90 17.59 20.04
C ASP A 285 -14.84 16.06 19.84
N PHE A 286 -13.70 15.52 19.40
CA PHE A 286 -13.57 14.12 19.01
C PHE A 286 -12.63 13.27 19.88
N MET A 287 -11.69 13.91 20.59
CA MET A 287 -10.60 13.21 21.26
C MET A 287 -10.53 13.51 22.77
N ASP A 288 -11.44 14.31 23.31
CA ASP A 288 -11.52 14.55 24.75
C ASP A 288 -11.72 13.24 25.51
N GLY A 289 -10.83 12.98 26.47
CA GLY A 289 -10.79 11.74 27.24
C GLY A 289 -9.90 10.62 26.65
N HIS A 290 -9.43 10.74 25.43
CA HIS A 290 -8.45 9.80 24.85
C HIS A 290 -7.01 10.07 25.30
N PHE A 291 -6.73 11.28 25.78
CA PHE A 291 -5.44 11.65 26.35
C PHE A 291 -5.44 11.45 27.86
N SER A 292 -5.18 10.23 28.29
CA SER A 292 -5.04 9.90 29.74
C SER A 292 -3.72 10.37 30.36
N PHE A 293 -2.81 10.93 29.54
CA PHE A 293 -1.49 11.43 29.95
C PHE A 293 -1.29 12.86 29.50
N ASP A 294 -0.40 13.57 30.19
CA ASP A 294 -0.03 14.95 29.88
C ASP A 294 0.88 14.99 28.64
N TYR A 295 0.28 14.74 27.46
CA TYR A 295 1.01 14.85 26.19
C TYR A 295 1.38 16.31 25.92
N SER A 296 2.58 16.51 25.37
CA SER A 296 2.96 17.82 24.86
C SER A 296 1.96 18.27 23.77
N GLU A 297 1.80 19.58 23.61
CA GLU A 297 0.97 20.18 22.55
C GLU A 297 1.29 19.61 21.16
N TYR A 298 2.57 19.43 20.86
CA TYR A 298 3.04 18.79 19.64
C TYR A 298 2.51 17.35 19.47
N SER A 299 2.52 16.55 20.51
CA SER A 299 2.01 15.18 20.47
C SER A 299 0.50 15.14 20.25
N ARG A 300 -0.25 16.06 20.84
CA ARG A 300 -1.72 16.16 20.64
C ARG A 300 -2.05 16.48 19.19
N LYS A 301 -1.34 17.45 18.59
CA LYS A 301 -1.49 17.79 17.19
C LYS A 301 -1.24 16.59 16.26
N ASN A 302 -0.15 15.87 16.46
CA ASN A 302 0.21 14.71 15.64
C ASN A 302 -0.84 13.59 15.77
N TRP A 303 -1.35 13.33 16.98
CA TRP A 303 -2.43 12.37 17.18
C TRP A 303 -3.73 12.79 16.51
N ALA A 304 -4.08 14.07 16.52
CA ALA A 304 -5.25 14.58 15.82
C ALA A 304 -5.11 14.42 14.29
N ILE A 305 -3.96 14.77 13.75
CA ILE A 305 -3.67 14.59 12.32
C ILE A 305 -3.73 13.10 11.93
N LEU A 306 -3.09 12.22 12.71
CA LEU A 306 -3.18 10.77 12.51
C LEU A 306 -4.64 10.29 12.50
N HIS A 307 -5.44 10.71 13.47
CA HIS A 307 -6.85 10.31 13.57
C HIS A 307 -7.66 10.77 12.35
N ILE A 308 -7.44 12.00 11.89
CA ILE A 308 -8.10 12.57 10.70
C ILE A 308 -7.69 11.82 9.44
N CYS A 309 -6.39 11.59 9.23
CA CYS A 309 -5.88 10.85 8.08
C CYS A 309 -6.41 9.41 8.05
N CYS A 310 -6.46 8.73 9.18
CA CYS A 310 -7.05 7.38 9.25
C CYS A 310 -8.54 7.38 8.85
N GLN A 311 -9.32 8.40 9.23
CA GLN A 311 -10.71 8.51 8.79
C GLN A 311 -10.83 8.80 7.29
N LEU A 312 -9.99 9.66 6.74
CA LEU A 312 -9.96 9.95 5.30
C LEU A 312 -9.52 8.72 4.50
N ASP A 313 -8.52 7.98 4.96
CA ASP A 313 -8.13 6.70 4.38
C ASP A 313 -9.31 5.71 4.31
N ASP A 314 -10.08 5.59 5.38
CA ASP A 314 -11.25 4.70 5.43
C ASP A 314 -12.33 5.14 4.44
N ILE A 315 -12.54 6.44 4.27
CA ILE A 315 -13.44 6.99 3.26
C ILE A 315 -12.93 6.65 1.86
N ILE A 316 -11.63 6.86 1.58
CA ILE A 316 -11.02 6.56 0.28
C ILE A 316 -11.15 5.06 -0.05
N ARG A 317 -10.92 4.16 0.91
CA ARG A 317 -11.10 2.71 0.71
C ARG A 317 -12.54 2.37 0.29
N ARG A 318 -13.55 2.99 0.89
CA ARG A 318 -14.96 2.82 0.52
C ARG A 318 -15.26 3.37 -0.87
N LEU A 319 -14.66 4.49 -1.23
CA LEU A 319 -14.81 5.10 -2.56
C LEU A 319 -14.13 4.23 -3.64
N ILE A 320 -12.94 3.71 -3.38
CA ILE A 320 -12.24 2.74 -4.24
C ILE A 320 -13.09 1.47 -4.38
N TYR A 321 -13.70 0.98 -3.30
CA TYR A 321 -14.60 -0.17 -3.37
C TYR A 321 -15.74 0.08 -4.34
N LEU A 322 -16.42 1.22 -4.22
CA LEU A 322 -17.52 1.56 -5.14
C LEU A 322 -17.04 1.74 -6.58
N LEU A 323 -15.87 2.36 -6.77
CA LEU A 323 -15.27 2.49 -8.10
C LEU A 323 -15.08 1.13 -8.77
N LEU A 324 -14.54 0.16 -8.04
CA LEU A 324 -14.17 -1.15 -8.59
C LEU A 324 -15.35 -2.12 -8.69
N THR A 325 -16.38 -1.98 -7.85
CA THR A 325 -17.48 -2.95 -7.77
C THR A 325 -18.84 -2.40 -8.25
N ASP A 326 -19.09 -1.10 -8.09
CA ASP A 326 -20.36 -0.44 -8.47
C ASP A 326 -20.13 1.02 -8.90
N ARG A 327 -19.43 1.18 -10.03
CA ARG A 327 -19.13 2.50 -10.61
C ARG A 327 -20.37 3.34 -10.86
N GLN A 328 -21.50 2.70 -11.19
CA GLN A 328 -22.76 3.43 -11.44
C GLN A 328 -23.28 4.09 -10.17
N LYS A 329 -23.22 3.40 -9.04
CA LYS A 329 -23.59 3.95 -7.74
C LYS A 329 -22.67 5.10 -7.33
N LEU A 330 -21.36 4.96 -7.53
CA LEU A 330 -20.42 6.04 -7.28
C LEU A 330 -20.75 7.28 -8.11
N GLN A 331 -21.05 7.10 -9.40
CA GLN A 331 -21.43 8.19 -10.30
C GLN A 331 -22.77 8.84 -9.91
N GLN A 332 -23.74 8.07 -9.41
CA GLN A 332 -25.00 8.62 -8.88
C GLN A 332 -24.75 9.51 -7.66
N ILE A 333 -23.91 9.07 -6.71
CA ILE A 333 -23.53 9.86 -5.54
C ILE A 333 -22.77 11.14 -5.96
N LYS A 334 -21.90 11.02 -6.96
CA LYS A 334 -21.15 12.17 -7.48
C LYS A 334 -22.08 13.22 -8.11
N ASN A 335 -23.19 12.81 -8.71
CA ASN A 335 -24.14 13.68 -9.43
C ASN A 335 -25.34 14.11 -8.57
N SER A 336 -25.52 13.57 -7.38
CA SER A 336 -26.56 14.01 -6.43
C SER A 336 -26.16 15.29 -5.72
#